data_98842dd7df3dac96b05ed86bb5babc1f
#
_entry.id   98842dd7df3dac96b05ed86bb5babc1f
#
_cell.length_a   1.000
_cell.length_b   1.000
_cell.length_c   1.000
_cell.angle_alpha   90.00
_cell.angle_beta   90.00
_cell.angle_gamma   90.00
#
_symmetry.space_group_name_H-M   'P 1'
#
loop_
_entity.id
_entity.type
_entity.pdbx_description
1 polymer ?
#
loop_
_entity_poly.entity_id
_entity_poly.type
_entity_poly.pdbx_seq_one_letter_code
_entity_poly.pdbx_strand_id
1 'polypeptide(L)'
;MASAITGAGYPYHLIFMRDLFECRMYTSLGEIWEGWTKNMYAGMRYSTLNLIVVMVFVAWTALVPYALLVYGLASGSEEWVVWGGSISLLIQLVRLWLDIQVGQDPRYGPTQPFAVVLLLALLTHSA
;
A
#
# COMPACT_ATOMS: atom_id res chain seq x y z
N MET A 1 5.55 -21.37 -1.87
CA MET A 1 5.43 -22.34 -2.98
C MET A 1 6.43 -22.05 -4.10
N ALA A 2 6.49 -20.85 -4.70
CA ALA A 2 7.47 -20.51 -5.75
C ALA A 2 8.93 -20.75 -5.35
N SER A 3 9.34 -20.35 -4.13
CA SER A 3 10.70 -20.57 -3.62
C SER A 3 11.09 -22.05 -3.46
N ALA A 4 10.13 -22.93 -3.22
CA ALA A 4 10.37 -24.37 -3.14
C ALA A 4 10.59 -24.96 -4.54
N ILE A 5 9.85 -24.48 -5.55
CA ILE A 5 9.96 -24.92 -6.94
C ILE A 5 11.30 -24.49 -7.53
N THR A 6 11.68 -23.21 -7.34
CA THR A 6 12.97 -22.69 -7.83
C THR A 6 14.16 -23.29 -7.08
N GLY A 7 14.03 -23.56 -5.77
CA GLY A 7 15.04 -24.24 -4.98
C GLY A 7 15.26 -25.71 -5.39
N ALA A 8 14.27 -26.34 -6.02
CA ALA A 8 14.37 -27.68 -6.60
C ALA A 8 14.93 -27.69 -8.05
N GLY A 9 15.33 -26.52 -8.57
CA GLY A 9 15.92 -26.40 -9.91
C GLY A 9 14.93 -26.35 -11.07
N TYR A 10 13.63 -26.26 -10.82
CA TYR A 10 12.61 -26.17 -11.87
C TYR A 10 12.43 -24.73 -12.34
N PRO A 11 12.27 -24.47 -13.66
CA PRO A 11 11.95 -23.16 -14.18
C PRO A 11 10.56 -22.72 -13.70
N TYR A 12 10.45 -21.48 -13.26
CA TYR A 12 9.21 -20.88 -12.78
C TYR A 12 8.91 -19.61 -13.60
N HIS A 13 7.75 -19.58 -14.25
CA HIS A 13 7.28 -18.43 -15.01
C HIS A 13 5.99 -17.89 -14.38
N LEU A 14 5.99 -16.59 -14.08
CA LEU A 14 4.79 -15.88 -13.66
C LEU A 14 4.12 -15.26 -14.90
N ILE A 15 2.89 -15.65 -15.18
CA ILE A 15 2.12 -15.14 -16.31
C ILE A 15 0.91 -14.38 -15.77
N PHE A 16 0.75 -13.13 -16.22
CA PHE A 16 -0.44 -12.34 -15.91
C PHE A 16 -1.54 -12.65 -16.93
N MET A 17 -2.61 -13.30 -16.46
CA MET A 17 -3.76 -13.68 -17.28
C MET A 17 -5.01 -12.96 -16.78
N ARG A 18 -5.29 -11.75 -17.31
CA ARG A 18 -6.43 -10.93 -16.88
C ARG A 18 -7.78 -11.49 -17.30
N ASP A 19 -7.83 -12.16 -18.45
CA ASP A 19 -9.10 -12.49 -19.11
C ASP A 19 -9.48 -13.98 -19.02
N LEU A 20 -8.70 -14.82 -18.35
CA LEU A 20 -8.95 -16.25 -18.30
C LEU A 20 -9.77 -16.71 -17.11
N PHE A 21 -9.74 -15.99 -16.01
CA PHE A 21 -10.55 -16.31 -14.83
C PHE A 21 -10.74 -15.10 -13.92
N GLU A 22 -11.90 -15.02 -13.31
CA GLU A 22 -12.21 -14.09 -12.21
C GLU A 22 -12.25 -14.87 -10.90
N CYS A 23 -11.52 -14.38 -9.89
CA CYS A 23 -11.54 -14.96 -8.55
C CYS A 23 -12.16 -13.96 -7.56
N ARG A 24 -13.32 -14.28 -7.04
CA ARG A 24 -13.95 -13.51 -5.96
C ARG A 24 -13.37 -13.97 -4.63
N MET A 25 -12.33 -13.29 -4.16
CA MET A 25 -11.61 -13.69 -2.95
C MET A 25 -12.37 -13.41 -1.65
N TYR A 26 -13.09 -12.27 -1.58
CA TYR A 26 -13.76 -11.81 -0.37
C TYR A 26 -15.14 -11.27 -0.69
N THR A 27 -16.10 -11.50 0.21
CA THR A 27 -17.49 -11.05 0.06
C THR A 27 -17.90 -10.01 1.11
N SER A 28 -17.06 -9.83 2.14
CA SER A 28 -17.29 -8.88 3.23
C SER A 28 -16.01 -8.20 3.68
N LEU A 29 -16.13 -7.03 4.32
CA LEU A 29 -15.01 -6.33 4.93
C LEU A 29 -14.33 -7.16 6.04
N GLY A 30 -15.10 -7.97 6.78
CA GLY A 30 -14.57 -8.86 7.79
C GLY A 30 -13.65 -9.93 7.22
N GLU A 31 -14.05 -10.55 6.10
CA GLU A 31 -13.22 -11.52 5.39
C GLU A 31 -11.94 -10.90 4.82
N ILE A 32 -12.04 -9.68 4.28
CA ILE A 32 -10.87 -8.91 3.83
C ILE A 32 -9.92 -8.68 5.00
N TRP A 33 -10.45 -8.18 6.11
CA TRP A 33 -9.67 -7.89 7.31
C TRP A 33 -8.95 -9.13 7.83
N GLU A 34 -9.67 -10.23 8.01
CA GLU A 34 -9.11 -11.49 8.51
C GLU A 34 -8.06 -12.09 7.56
N GLY A 35 -8.36 -12.12 6.26
CA GLY A 35 -7.46 -12.67 5.25
C GLY A 35 -6.16 -11.85 5.12
N TRP A 36 -6.26 -10.52 5.12
CA TRP A 36 -5.09 -9.65 5.02
C TRP A 36 -4.24 -9.66 6.28
N THR A 37 -4.88 -9.65 7.46
CA THR A 37 -4.18 -9.73 8.75
C THR A 37 -3.30 -10.98 8.84
N LYS A 38 -3.82 -12.15 8.46
CA LYS A 38 -3.06 -13.40 8.44
C LYS A 38 -1.88 -13.35 7.45
N ASN A 39 -2.08 -12.76 6.28
CA ASN A 39 -1.09 -12.74 5.22
C ASN A 39 0.02 -11.71 5.44
N MET A 40 -0.28 -10.58 6.07
CA MET A 40 0.69 -9.50 6.29
C MET A 40 1.85 -9.93 7.17
N TYR A 41 1.57 -10.52 8.32
CA TYR A 41 2.63 -10.99 9.23
C TYR A 41 3.45 -12.13 8.63
N ALA A 42 2.80 -13.07 7.94
CA ALA A 42 3.49 -14.13 7.20
C ALA A 42 4.40 -13.57 6.09
N GLY A 43 3.95 -12.52 5.39
CA GLY A 43 4.76 -11.79 4.39
C GLY A 43 6.01 -11.13 4.98
N MET A 44 5.96 -10.71 6.25
CA MET A 44 7.11 -10.18 7.00
C MET A 44 7.99 -11.27 7.61
N ARG A 45 7.85 -12.51 7.20
CA ARG A 45 8.57 -13.69 7.73
C ARG A 45 8.39 -13.87 9.25
N TYR A 46 7.23 -13.52 9.78
CA TYR A 46 6.94 -13.55 11.22
C TYR A 46 7.93 -12.73 12.07
N SER A 47 8.52 -11.67 11.48
CA SER A 47 9.47 -10.79 12.14
C SER A 47 8.80 -9.48 12.54
N THR A 48 8.63 -9.26 13.84
CA THR A 48 8.09 -8.02 14.40
C THR A 48 8.95 -6.81 14.06
N LEU A 49 10.28 -6.98 13.98
CA LEU A 49 11.16 -5.89 13.57
C LEU A 49 10.89 -5.46 12.13
N ASN A 50 10.76 -6.41 11.19
CA ASN A 50 10.43 -6.11 9.80
C ASN A 50 9.07 -5.41 9.70
N LEU A 51 8.10 -5.86 10.49
CA LEU A 51 6.78 -5.24 10.56
C LEU A 51 6.88 -3.77 10.98
N ILE A 52 7.58 -3.48 12.08
CA ILE A 52 7.77 -2.12 12.58
C ILE A 52 8.49 -1.24 11.54
N VAL A 53 9.56 -1.74 10.92
CA VAL A 53 10.30 -1.00 9.88
C VAL A 53 9.37 -0.66 8.71
N VAL A 54 8.58 -1.61 8.22
CA VAL A 54 7.63 -1.37 7.12
C VAL A 54 6.55 -0.39 7.54
N MET A 55 5.99 -0.50 8.75
CA MET A 55 4.98 0.44 9.25
C MET A 55 5.52 1.87 9.33
N VAL A 56 6.71 2.06 9.89
CA VAL A 56 7.38 3.37 9.98
C VAL A 56 7.66 3.92 8.58
N PHE A 57 8.18 3.09 7.68
CA PHE A 57 8.46 3.49 6.31
C PHE A 57 7.20 3.91 5.55
N VAL A 58 6.12 3.13 5.64
CA VAL A 58 4.82 3.43 4.99
C VAL A 58 4.21 4.70 5.58
N ALA A 59 4.19 4.84 6.91
CA ALA A 59 3.67 6.04 7.57
C ALA A 59 4.46 7.28 7.16
N TRP A 60 5.78 7.19 7.17
CA TRP A 60 6.66 8.30 6.80
C TRP A 60 6.46 8.73 5.35
N THR A 61 6.57 7.80 4.41
CA THR A 61 6.51 8.13 2.97
C THR A 61 5.13 8.53 2.50
N ALA A 62 4.08 7.96 3.09
CA ALA A 62 2.72 8.16 2.61
C ALA A 62 1.90 9.18 3.40
N LEU A 63 2.22 9.50 4.66
CA LEU A 63 1.44 10.44 5.47
C LEU A 63 2.16 11.77 5.72
N VAL A 64 3.50 11.75 5.89
CA VAL A 64 4.26 12.97 6.23
C VAL A 64 4.09 14.07 5.18
N PRO A 65 4.10 13.82 3.85
CA PRO A 65 3.90 14.88 2.87
C PRO A 65 2.56 15.60 3.02
N TYR A 66 1.49 14.88 3.32
CA TYR A 66 0.17 15.48 3.56
C TYR A 66 0.15 16.26 4.89
N ALA A 67 0.82 15.75 5.92
CA ALA A 67 0.93 16.47 7.19
C ALA A 67 1.71 17.78 7.02
N LEU A 68 2.80 17.79 6.24
CA LEU A 68 3.56 19.00 5.91
C LEU A 68 2.73 20.00 5.12
N LEU A 69 1.93 19.54 4.15
CA LEU A 69 1.02 20.40 3.41
C LEU A 69 -0.01 21.08 4.33
N VAL A 70 -0.66 20.29 5.20
CA VAL A 70 -1.64 20.81 6.16
C VAL A 70 -0.97 21.79 7.13
N TYR A 71 0.22 21.46 7.64
CA TYR A 71 0.98 22.35 8.52
C TYR A 71 1.37 23.65 7.82
N GLY A 72 1.84 23.60 6.57
CA GLY A 72 2.18 24.76 5.76
C GLY A 72 0.99 25.70 5.55
N LEU A 73 -0.18 25.13 5.23
CA LEU A 73 -1.43 25.88 5.08
C LEU A 73 -1.87 26.53 6.41
N ALA A 74 -1.74 25.82 7.52
CA ALA A 74 -2.13 26.32 8.84
C ALA A 74 -1.18 27.41 9.39
N SER A 75 0.13 27.29 9.12
CA SER A 75 1.17 28.23 9.56
C SER A 75 1.39 29.40 8.62
N GLY A 76 0.80 29.40 7.41
CA GLY A 76 1.04 30.38 6.36
C GLY A 76 2.45 30.31 5.77
N SER A 77 3.15 29.21 5.91
CA SER A 77 4.51 29.03 5.40
C SER A 77 4.50 28.50 3.96
N GLU A 78 4.90 29.35 3.01
CA GLU A 78 4.96 28.98 1.60
C GLU A 78 5.90 27.79 1.33
N GLU A 79 7.02 27.71 2.05
CA GLU A 79 7.99 26.63 1.87
C GLU A 79 7.37 25.26 2.18
N TRP A 80 6.67 25.11 3.29
CA TRP A 80 6.04 23.84 3.66
C TRP A 80 4.87 23.48 2.73
N VAL A 81 4.13 24.48 2.25
CA VAL A 81 3.08 24.28 1.25
C VAL A 81 3.68 23.75 -0.06
N VAL A 82 4.78 24.36 -0.52
CA VAL A 82 5.44 23.94 -1.78
C VAL A 82 6.01 22.52 -1.64
N TRP A 83 6.77 22.23 -0.59
CA TRP A 83 7.36 20.91 -0.41
C TRP A 83 6.30 19.83 -0.17
N GLY A 84 5.40 20.04 0.78
CA GLY A 84 4.33 19.10 1.10
C GLY A 84 3.39 18.88 -0.09
N GLY A 85 3.03 19.96 -0.79
CA GLY A 85 2.17 19.92 -1.97
C GLY A 85 2.81 19.19 -3.14
N SER A 86 4.07 19.51 -3.46
CA SER A 86 4.78 18.90 -4.59
C SER A 86 4.97 17.38 -4.38
N ILE A 87 5.37 16.96 -3.19
CA ILE A 87 5.56 15.54 -2.88
C ILE A 87 4.20 14.82 -2.86
N SER A 88 3.17 15.41 -2.26
CA SER A 88 1.81 14.84 -2.26
C SER A 88 1.26 14.70 -3.69
N LEU A 89 1.48 15.70 -4.53
CA LEU A 89 1.07 15.65 -5.94
C LEU A 89 1.81 14.53 -6.70
N LEU A 90 3.13 14.42 -6.50
CA LEU A 90 3.91 13.34 -7.12
C LEU A 90 3.40 11.96 -6.71
N ILE A 91 3.10 11.75 -5.42
CA ILE A 91 2.52 10.50 -4.93
C ILE A 91 1.18 10.21 -5.63
N GLN A 92 0.32 11.22 -5.79
CA GLN A 92 -0.96 11.06 -6.47
C GLN A 92 -0.81 10.76 -7.97
N LEU A 93 0.16 11.38 -8.64
CA LEU A 93 0.45 11.11 -10.06
C LEU A 93 0.96 9.67 -10.27
N VAL A 94 1.89 9.21 -9.41
CA VAL A 94 2.37 7.82 -9.45
C VAL A 94 1.21 6.85 -9.18
N ARG A 95 0.36 7.15 -8.21
CA ARG A 95 -0.81 6.34 -7.90
C ARG A 95 -1.77 6.28 -9.10
N LEU A 96 -2.10 7.42 -9.69
CA LEU A 96 -2.97 7.50 -10.87
C LEU A 96 -2.40 6.66 -12.03
N TRP A 97 -1.10 6.77 -12.28
CA TRP A 97 -0.44 5.98 -13.31
C TRP A 97 -0.55 4.47 -13.03
N LEU A 98 -0.34 4.04 -11.78
CA LEU A 98 -0.49 2.63 -11.37
C LEU A 98 -1.94 2.16 -11.51
N ASP A 99 -2.92 2.96 -11.10
CA ASP A 99 -4.34 2.61 -11.18
C ASP A 99 -4.76 2.39 -12.64
N ILE A 100 -4.29 3.24 -13.57
CA ILE A 100 -4.52 3.06 -15.02
C ILE A 100 -3.87 1.76 -15.52
N GLN A 101 -2.63 1.45 -15.12
CA GLN A 101 -1.93 0.24 -15.54
C GLN A 101 -2.61 -1.04 -15.04
N VAL A 102 -3.18 -1.00 -13.84
CA VAL A 102 -3.86 -2.15 -13.23
C VAL A 102 -5.34 -2.22 -13.65
N GLY A 103 -5.87 -1.18 -14.31
CA GLY A 103 -7.27 -1.10 -14.73
C GLY A 103 -8.23 -0.78 -13.56
N GLN A 104 -7.73 -0.09 -12.53
CA GLN A 104 -8.53 0.42 -11.42
C GLN A 104 -9.16 1.77 -11.78
N ASP A 105 -10.32 2.09 -11.17
CA ASP A 105 -10.96 3.38 -11.35
C ASP A 105 -10.11 4.48 -10.67
N PRO A 106 -9.59 5.47 -11.42
CA PRO A 106 -8.73 6.54 -10.89
C PRO A 106 -9.43 7.47 -9.88
N ARG A 107 -10.77 7.41 -9.78
CA ARG A 107 -11.54 8.18 -8.79
C ARG A 107 -11.17 7.83 -7.34
N TYR A 108 -10.61 6.65 -7.11
CA TYR A 108 -10.15 6.22 -5.79
C TYR A 108 -8.76 6.75 -5.40
N GLY A 109 -8.03 7.40 -6.31
CA GLY A 109 -6.71 7.99 -6.03
C GLY A 109 -6.68 8.87 -4.77
N PRO A 110 -7.59 9.88 -4.62
CA PRO A 110 -7.61 10.77 -3.46
C PRO A 110 -7.87 10.07 -2.11
N THR A 111 -8.37 8.83 -2.10
CA THR A 111 -8.60 8.06 -0.88
C THR A 111 -7.33 7.42 -0.31
N GLN A 112 -6.19 7.58 -0.97
CA GLN A 112 -4.92 6.97 -0.59
C GLN A 112 -4.50 7.23 0.87
N PRO A 113 -4.60 8.43 1.46
CA PRO A 113 -4.22 8.64 2.86
C PRO A 113 -5.06 7.78 3.82
N PHE A 114 -6.36 7.63 3.54
CA PHE A 114 -7.25 6.78 4.34
C PHE A 114 -6.91 5.30 4.17
N ALA A 115 -6.58 4.87 2.96
CA ALA A 115 -6.14 3.50 2.69
C ALA A 115 -4.85 3.17 3.43
N VAL A 116 -3.91 4.12 3.55
CA VAL A 116 -2.67 3.95 4.31
C VAL A 116 -2.95 3.82 5.81
N VAL A 117 -3.84 4.63 6.37
CA VAL A 117 -4.25 4.49 7.78
C VAL A 117 -4.89 3.13 8.04
N LEU A 118 -5.75 2.67 7.14
CA LEU A 118 -6.36 1.34 7.22
C LEU A 118 -5.31 0.22 7.12
N LEU A 119 -4.33 0.36 6.22
CA LEU A 119 -3.22 -0.57 6.09
C LEU A 119 -2.38 -0.65 7.37
N LEU A 120 -2.06 0.50 7.99
CA LEU A 120 -1.34 0.53 9.26
C LEU A 120 -2.13 -0.14 10.38
N ALA A 121 -3.45 0.06 10.43
CA ALA A 121 -4.33 -0.63 11.38
C ALA A 121 -4.34 -2.15 11.14
N LEU A 122 -4.36 -2.60 9.89
CA LEU A 122 -4.24 -4.02 9.54
C LEU A 122 -2.89 -4.62 9.98
N LEU A 123 -1.81 -3.90 9.73
CA LEU A 123 -0.45 -4.33 10.12
C LEU A 123 -0.32 -4.44 11.64
N THR A 124 -0.86 -3.50 12.41
CA THR A 124 -0.87 -3.58 13.89
C THR A 124 -1.68 -4.74 14.42
N HIS A 125 -2.80 -5.06 13.78
CA HIS A 125 -3.64 -6.18 14.17
C HIS A 125 -3.08 -7.55 13.74
N SER A 126 -2.12 -7.57 12.81
CA SER A 126 -1.52 -8.81 12.30
C SER A 126 -0.40 -9.36 13.19
N ALA A 127 0.15 -8.55 14.10
CA ALA A 127 1.22 -8.93 15.04
C ALA A 127 0.69 -9.64 16.26
#